data_8159259cdabfd4e3f34c2876eb112fb5
#
_entry.id   8159259cdabfd4e3f34c2876eb112fb5
#
_cell.length_a   1.000
_cell.length_b   1.000
_cell.length_c   1.000
_cell.angle_alpha   90.00
_cell.angle_beta   90.00
_cell.angle_gamma   90.00
#
_symmetry.space_group_name_H-M   'P 1'
#
loop_
_entity.id
_entity.type
_entity.pdbx_description
1 polymer ?
#
loop_
_entity_poly.entity_id
_entity_poly.type
_entity_poly.pdbx_seq_one_letter_code
_entity_poly.pdbx_strand_id
1 'polypeptide(L)'
;MSQKWREAKLIMVAGRKGVGKTFQTLDQIADYLRTTTTKLGRKVLIFDVNNEFGNVQQDHGNAKFPNIGLIKLSQVPAFAKITRPFARRISVFKDDGQKMTLSEMAQALGFILENYRNGLLLIEDISKYITDSLPGDLIGAICTQRHVSVDVIIHVQTVGKLFHPKLWGNCNEIRLHRTDDTVERHKNKISGNLEHLLIMERLIELKFKAGETRFCCYLNKDTGKIRGRFTLNDFKQAVEDYLSSNYHRILKPLLDKRHIYTGERMYRNQKEAVDDYLSYLMKEYL
;
A
#
# COMPACT_ATOMS: atom_id res chain seq x y z
N MET A 1 -14.07 1.27 -30.72
CA MET A 1 -13.04 0.69 -29.81
C MET A 1 -13.66 0.56 -28.44
N SER A 2 -13.92 -0.64 -27.93
CA SER A 2 -14.48 -0.83 -26.59
C SER A 2 -13.41 -0.38 -25.57
N GLN A 3 -13.74 0.64 -24.80
CA GLN A 3 -12.90 1.10 -23.70
C GLN A 3 -12.77 -0.08 -22.72
N LYS A 4 -11.59 -0.71 -22.69
CA LYS A 4 -11.30 -1.80 -21.76
C LYS A 4 -11.42 -1.19 -20.35
N TRP A 5 -12.48 -1.50 -19.63
CA TRP A 5 -12.71 -1.00 -18.29
C TRP A 5 -11.54 -1.43 -17.42
N ARG A 6 -10.80 -0.47 -16.91
CA ARG A 6 -9.74 -0.74 -15.95
C ARG A 6 -10.40 -1.18 -14.65
N GLU A 7 -10.02 -2.32 -14.14
CA GLU A 7 -10.44 -2.76 -12.81
C GLU A 7 -9.92 -1.79 -11.75
N ALA A 8 -10.80 -1.34 -10.87
CA ALA A 8 -10.43 -0.47 -9.77
C ALA A 8 -9.64 -1.26 -8.71
N LYS A 9 -8.67 -0.60 -8.07
CA LYS A 9 -7.70 -1.22 -7.17
C LYS A 9 -7.95 -0.86 -5.72
N LEU A 10 -7.75 -1.82 -4.84
CA LEU A 10 -7.56 -1.60 -3.41
C LEU A 10 -6.05 -1.66 -3.11
N ILE A 11 -5.51 -0.54 -2.61
CA ILE A 11 -4.10 -0.36 -2.28
C ILE A 11 -3.99 -0.17 -0.77
N MET A 12 -3.22 -1.02 -0.12
CA MET A 12 -2.96 -0.89 1.31
C MET A 12 -1.55 -0.34 1.55
N VAL A 13 -1.43 0.65 2.41
CA VAL A 13 -0.18 1.33 2.70
C VAL A 13 0.13 1.23 4.19
N ALA A 14 1.19 0.52 4.54
CA ALA A 14 1.67 0.43 5.92
C ALA A 14 2.95 1.21 6.14
N GLY A 15 3.06 1.83 7.30
CA GLY A 15 4.27 2.53 7.73
C GLY A 15 4.02 3.35 8.98
N ARG A 16 5.02 3.46 9.86
CA ARG A 16 4.95 4.31 11.05
C ARG A 16 4.84 5.80 10.69
N LYS A 17 4.66 6.65 11.67
CA LYS A 17 4.66 8.11 11.47
C LYS A 17 6.04 8.58 10.97
N GLY A 18 6.06 9.54 10.05
CA GLY A 18 7.30 10.22 9.58
C GLY A 18 8.08 9.49 8.48
N VAL A 19 7.66 8.31 8.01
CA VAL A 19 8.39 7.53 6.98
C VAL A 19 8.00 7.91 5.54
N GLY A 20 7.26 8.99 5.32
CA GLY A 20 6.95 9.52 3.98
C GLY A 20 5.71 8.91 3.31
N LYS A 21 4.78 8.28 4.05
CA LYS A 21 3.52 7.77 3.45
C LYS A 21 2.78 8.85 2.69
N THR A 22 2.50 9.97 3.35
CA THR A 22 1.78 11.12 2.79
C THR A 22 2.51 11.68 1.57
N PHE A 23 3.83 11.82 1.64
CA PHE A 23 4.67 12.30 0.54
C PHE A 23 4.52 11.42 -0.71
N GLN A 24 4.66 10.11 -0.58
CA GLN A 24 4.51 9.19 -1.71
C GLN A 24 3.05 9.14 -2.23
N THR A 25 2.09 9.33 -1.34
CA THR A 25 0.67 9.39 -1.75
C THR A 25 0.36 10.67 -2.53
N LEU A 26 1.00 11.79 -2.22
CA LEU A 26 0.88 13.01 -3.01
C LEU A 26 1.39 12.83 -4.44
N ASP A 27 2.51 12.13 -4.63
CA ASP A 27 2.98 11.76 -5.98
C ASP A 27 1.94 10.91 -6.73
N GLN A 28 1.33 9.93 -6.05
CA GLN A 28 0.25 9.13 -6.64
C GLN A 28 -0.99 9.97 -6.98
N ILE A 29 -1.38 10.91 -6.10
CA ILE A 29 -2.48 11.84 -6.35
C ILE A 29 -2.17 12.70 -7.58
N ALA A 30 -0.96 13.25 -7.68
CA ALA A 30 -0.53 14.03 -8.84
C ALA A 30 -0.63 13.22 -10.14
N ASP A 31 -0.20 11.97 -10.11
CA ASP A 31 -0.32 11.06 -11.25
C ASP A 31 -1.78 10.71 -11.59
N TYR A 32 -2.65 10.60 -10.59
CA TYR A 32 -4.08 10.38 -10.81
C TYR A 32 -4.76 11.57 -11.49
N LEU A 33 -4.37 12.78 -11.13
CA LEU A 33 -4.92 14.02 -11.68
C LEU A 33 -4.39 14.34 -13.08
N ARG A 34 -3.23 13.80 -13.44
CA ARG A 34 -2.57 14.10 -14.71
C ARG A 34 -3.30 13.45 -15.88
N THR A 35 -3.70 14.27 -16.85
CA THR A 35 -4.15 13.82 -18.17
C THR A 35 -2.95 13.75 -19.11
N THR A 36 -2.80 12.64 -19.81
CA THR A 36 -1.79 12.44 -20.86
C THR A 36 -2.49 12.00 -22.14
N THR A 37 -1.74 11.81 -23.22
CA THR A 37 -2.26 11.29 -24.50
C THR A 37 -2.89 9.90 -24.37
N THR A 38 -2.47 9.10 -23.40
CA THR A 38 -2.89 7.71 -23.20
C THR A 38 -3.78 7.49 -21.97
N LYS A 39 -3.91 8.51 -21.09
CA LYS A 39 -4.61 8.38 -19.81
C LYS A 39 -5.36 9.67 -19.48
N LEU A 40 -6.65 9.55 -19.23
CA LEU A 40 -7.45 10.64 -18.66
C LEU A 40 -7.19 10.74 -17.15
N GLY A 41 -6.94 11.96 -16.69
CA GLY A 41 -6.88 12.25 -15.27
C GLY A 41 -8.22 11.97 -14.59
N ARG A 42 -8.17 11.62 -13.31
CA ARG A 42 -9.36 11.27 -12.51
C ARG A 42 -9.38 12.12 -11.23
N LYS A 43 -10.57 12.39 -10.72
CA LYS A 43 -10.73 13.11 -9.46
C LYS A 43 -10.28 12.29 -8.25
N VAL A 44 -9.91 12.99 -7.19
CA VAL A 44 -9.43 12.40 -5.93
C VAL A 44 -10.20 12.97 -4.76
N LEU A 45 -10.70 12.11 -3.90
CA LEU A 45 -11.28 12.47 -2.60
C LEU A 45 -10.41 11.92 -1.48
N ILE A 46 -10.11 12.75 -0.49
CA ILE A 46 -9.30 12.37 0.66
C ILE A 46 -10.15 12.51 1.93
N PHE A 47 -10.25 11.44 2.69
CA PHE A 47 -10.72 11.48 4.06
C PHE A 47 -9.55 11.76 4.98
N ASP A 48 -9.33 13.06 5.30
CA ASP A 48 -8.13 13.62 5.89
C ASP A 48 -8.26 13.70 7.42
N VAL A 49 -7.96 12.61 8.09
CA VAL A 49 -8.14 12.46 9.54
C VAL A 49 -7.13 13.24 10.38
N ASN A 50 -5.95 13.48 9.81
CA ASN A 50 -4.85 14.15 10.50
C ASN A 50 -4.69 15.62 10.07
N ASN A 51 -5.50 16.10 9.11
CA ASN A 51 -5.36 17.41 8.47
C ASN A 51 -3.97 17.61 7.81
N GLU A 52 -3.37 16.51 7.30
CA GLU A 52 -2.04 16.54 6.68
C GLU A 52 -2.08 17.09 5.24
N PHE A 53 -3.24 16.99 4.58
CA PHE A 53 -3.40 17.43 3.18
C PHE A 53 -3.86 18.88 3.03
N GLY A 54 -4.14 19.58 4.13
CA GLY A 54 -4.60 20.97 4.11
C GLY A 54 -3.53 21.97 3.71
N ASN A 55 -2.29 21.74 4.09
CA ASN A 55 -1.16 22.66 3.94
C ASN A 55 -0.09 22.14 2.96
N VAL A 56 -0.45 21.21 2.07
CA VAL A 56 0.50 20.55 1.16
C VAL A 56 1.31 21.53 0.33
N GLN A 57 0.72 22.64 -0.12
CA GLN A 57 1.42 23.65 -0.90
C GLN A 57 2.42 24.45 -0.06
N GLN A 58 2.11 24.69 1.22
CA GLN A 58 3.01 25.41 2.14
C GLN A 58 4.17 24.52 2.57
N ASP A 59 3.90 23.25 2.89
CA ASP A 59 4.90 22.31 3.40
C ASP A 59 5.92 21.87 2.33
N HIS A 60 5.52 21.85 1.06
CA HIS A 60 6.37 21.38 -0.03
C HIS A 60 6.84 22.50 -0.96
N GLY A 61 6.35 23.73 -0.79
CA GLY A 61 6.79 24.92 -1.52
C GLY A 61 6.77 24.80 -3.06
N ASN A 62 6.02 23.81 -3.59
CA ASN A 62 6.16 23.35 -4.95
C ASN A 62 4.82 23.38 -5.68
N ALA A 63 4.74 24.19 -6.73
CA ALA A 63 3.60 24.23 -7.66
C ALA A 63 3.25 22.85 -8.30
N LYS A 64 4.08 21.84 -8.08
CA LYS A 64 3.90 20.47 -8.56
C LYS A 64 2.73 19.74 -7.88
N PHE A 65 2.38 20.12 -6.65
CA PHE A 65 1.28 19.49 -5.94
C PHE A 65 -0.06 20.20 -6.19
N PRO A 66 -1.13 19.43 -6.42
CA PRO A 66 -2.45 20.01 -6.65
C PRO A 66 -2.97 20.71 -5.39
N ASN A 67 -3.69 21.81 -5.58
CA ASN A 67 -4.43 22.42 -4.49
C ASN A 67 -5.55 21.47 -4.04
N ILE A 68 -5.50 21.02 -2.78
CA ILE A 68 -6.46 20.08 -2.20
C ILE A 68 -7.44 20.86 -1.33
N GLY A 69 -8.46 21.43 -2.00
CA GLY A 69 -9.49 22.21 -1.32
C GLY A 69 -10.41 21.37 -0.43
N LEU A 70 -10.85 21.98 0.68
CA LEU A 70 -11.82 21.39 1.59
C LEU A 70 -13.22 21.38 0.96
N ILE A 71 -13.98 20.31 1.18
CA ILE A 71 -15.42 20.25 0.93
C ILE A 71 -16.15 19.70 2.15
N LYS A 72 -17.42 20.06 2.31
CA LYS A 72 -18.29 19.48 3.35
C LYS A 72 -18.76 18.08 2.93
N LEU A 73 -19.04 17.23 3.91
CA LEU A 73 -19.54 15.88 3.66
C LEU A 73 -20.78 15.87 2.76
N SER A 74 -21.72 16.81 2.97
CA SER A 74 -22.93 16.98 2.14
C SER A 74 -22.65 17.29 0.66
N GLN A 75 -21.45 17.73 0.31
CA GLN A 75 -21.04 18.05 -1.06
C GLN A 75 -20.47 16.84 -1.82
N VAL A 76 -20.28 15.69 -1.16
CA VAL A 76 -19.73 14.47 -1.79
C VAL A 76 -20.56 13.99 -2.98
N PRO A 77 -21.92 13.95 -2.93
CA PRO A 77 -22.72 13.53 -4.08
C PRO A 77 -22.57 14.45 -5.28
N ALA A 78 -22.46 15.76 -5.06
CA ALA A 78 -22.20 16.73 -6.13
C ALA A 78 -20.78 16.57 -6.69
N PHE A 79 -19.78 16.40 -5.83
CA PHE A 79 -18.40 16.13 -6.25
C PHE A 79 -18.28 14.82 -7.02
N ALA A 80 -19.05 13.79 -6.68
CA ALA A 80 -19.08 12.51 -7.39
C ALA A 80 -19.54 12.64 -8.86
N LYS A 81 -20.33 13.64 -9.20
CA LYS A 81 -20.79 13.90 -10.58
C LYS A 81 -19.76 14.62 -11.45
N ILE A 82 -18.73 15.21 -10.82
CA ILE A 82 -17.69 15.95 -11.56
C ILE A 82 -16.77 14.98 -12.29
N THR A 83 -16.47 15.28 -13.54
CA THR A 83 -15.58 14.49 -14.40
C THR A 83 -14.16 15.07 -14.49
N ARG A 84 -13.98 16.35 -14.16
CA ARG A 84 -12.67 17.00 -14.20
C ARG A 84 -11.71 16.39 -13.17
N PRO A 85 -10.42 16.23 -13.51
CA PRO A 85 -9.42 15.74 -12.59
C PRO A 85 -8.99 16.83 -11.60
N PHE A 86 -9.50 16.81 -10.39
CA PHE A 86 -9.00 17.62 -9.29
C PHE A 86 -9.22 16.93 -7.94
N ALA A 87 -8.46 17.36 -6.93
CA ALA A 87 -8.50 16.79 -5.59
C ALA A 87 -9.37 17.63 -4.65
N ARG A 88 -10.05 16.93 -3.75
CA ARG A 88 -10.78 17.51 -2.62
C ARG A 88 -10.53 16.68 -1.38
N ARG A 89 -10.63 17.31 -0.22
CA ARG A 89 -10.53 16.62 1.06
C ARG A 89 -11.74 16.92 1.96
N ILE A 90 -12.02 15.97 2.82
CA ILE A 90 -12.99 16.10 3.91
C ILE A 90 -12.20 16.05 5.20
N SER A 91 -12.32 17.08 6.01
CA SER A 91 -11.72 17.15 7.35
C SER A 91 -12.64 16.47 8.36
N VAL A 92 -12.03 15.89 9.39
CA VAL A 92 -12.75 15.39 10.57
C VAL A 92 -12.98 16.47 11.65
N PHE A 93 -12.66 17.73 11.33
CA PHE A 93 -12.98 18.85 12.18
C PHE A 93 -14.28 19.51 11.73
N LYS A 94 -15.17 19.74 12.69
CA LYS A 94 -16.46 20.42 12.50
C LYS A 94 -16.25 21.93 12.29
N ASP A 95 -17.30 22.63 11.88
CA ASP A 95 -17.26 24.08 11.67
C ASP A 95 -16.92 24.86 12.96
N ASP A 96 -17.18 24.30 14.14
CA ASP A 96 -16.86 24.84 15.46
C ASP A 96 -15.41 24.52 15.92
N GLY A 97 -14.62 23.85 15.08
CA GLY A 97 -13.25 23.42 15.37
C GLY A 97 -13.14 22.15 16.22
N GLN A 98 -14.26 21.58 16.68
CA GLN A 98 -14.22 20.31 17.41
C GLN A 98 -13.96 19.14 16.46
N LYS A 99 -13.23 18.15 16.95
CA LYS A 99 -12.98 16.93 16.19
C LYS A 99 -14.20 16.00 16.26
N MET A 100 -14.54 15.37 15.15
CA MET A 100 -15.54 14.30 15.11
C MET A 100 -15.19 13.17 16.08
N THR A 101 -16.19 12.60 16.73
CA THR A 101 -16.06 11.35 17.48
C THR A 101 -15.73 10.18 16.55
N LEU A 102 -15.30 9.06 17.10
CA LEU A 102 -15.02 7.85 16.30
C LEU A 102 -16.26 7.36 15.54
N SER A 103 -17.43 7.43 16.19
CA SER A 103 -18.71 7.06 15.55
C SER A 103 -19.06 8.00 14.39
N GLU A 104 -18.89 9.31 14.57
CA GLU A 104 -19.13 10.29 13.51
C GLU A 104 -18.18 10.10 12.34
N MET A 105 -16.90 9.78 12.59
CA MET A 105 -15.93 9.48 11.54
C MET A 105 -16.32 8.22 10.75
N ALA A 106 -16.77 7.17 11.43
CA ALA A 106 -17.23 5.94 10.78
C ALA A 106 -18.47 6.20 9.92
N GLN A 107 -19.45 6.98 10.41
CA GLN A 107 -20.63 7.38 9.67
C GLN A 107 -20.25 8.25 8.44
N ALA A 108 -19.34 9.22 8.62
CA ALA A 108 -18.85 10.05 7.51
C ALA A 108 -18.18 9.20 6.42
N LEU A 109 -17.34 8.23 6.80
CA LEU A 109 -16.71 7.33 5.84
C LEU A 109 -17.75 6.44 5.15
N GLY A 110 -18.75 5.92 5.87
CA GLY A 110 -19.89 5.18 5.30
C GLY A 110 -20.59 6.00 4.23
N PHE A 111 -20.95 7.25 4.55
CA PHE A 111 -21.58 8.17 3.60
C PHE A 111 -20.72 8.43 2.36
N ILE A 112 -19.39 8.59 2.52
CA ILE A 112 -18.47 8.74 1.40
C ILE A 112 -18.48 7.50 0.50
N LEU A 113 -18.38 6.30 1.08
CA LEU A 113 -18.37 5.04 0.34
C LEU A 113 -19.68 4.79 -0.45
N GLU A 114 -20.79 5.24 0.08
CA GLU A 114 -22.10 5.14 -0.58
C GLU A 114 -22.26 6.13 -1.74
N ASN A 115 -21.68 7.31 -1.65
CA ASN A 115 -21.96 8.42 -2.56
C ASN A 115 -20.83 8.77 -3.53
N TYR A 116 -19.58 8.38 -3.26
CA TYR A 116 -18.45 8.68 -4.13
C TYR A 116 -18.30 7.66 -5.25
N ARG A 117 -18.02 8.12 -6.47
CA ARG A 117 -17.93 7.30 -7.70
C ARG A 117 -16.83 7.81 -8.63
N ASN A 118 -16.26 6.91 -9.44
CA ASN A 118 -15.38 7.23 -10.57
C ASN A 118 -14.15 8.08 -10.18
N GLY A 119 -13.31 7.60 -9.27
CA GLY A 119 -12.14 8.36 -8.83
C GLY A 119 -11.18 7.57 -7.97
N LEU A 120 -10.34 8.29 -7.23
CA LEU A 120 -9.52 7.76 -6.16
C LEU A 120 -10.09 8.23 -4.82
N LEU A 121 -10.26 7.31 -3.88
CA LEU A 121 -10.55 7.60 -2.48
C LEU A 121 -9.32 7.26 -1.65
N LEU A 122 -8.76 8.24 -0.97
CA LEU A 122 -7.75 8.03 0.06
C LEU A 122 -8.42 8.03 1.43
N ILE A 123 -8.23 6.96 2.19
CA ILE A 123 -8.66 6.83 3.57
C ILE A 123 -7.41 6.90 4.44
N GLU A 124 -7.21 8.06 5.09
CA GLU A 124 -6.04 8.27 5.91
C GLU A 124 -6.23 7.66 7.29
N ASP A 125 -5.19 6.97 7.76
CA ASP A 125 -5.02 6.45 9.13
C ASP A 125 -6.29 5.78 9.71
N ILE A 126 -6.85 4.85 8.96
CA ILE A 126 -8.09 4.14 9.29
C ILE A 126 -8.04 3.53 10.72
N SER A 127 -6.84 3.19 11.19
CA SER A 127 -6.62 2.61 12.52
C SER A 127 -6.92 3.54 13.68
N LYS A 128 -7.09 4.84 13.44
CA LYS A 128 -7.39 5.82 14.51
C LYS A 128 -8.86 5.87 14.92
N TYR A 129 -9.76 5.53 14.00
CA TYR A 129 -11.21 5.62 14.26
C TYR A 129 -11.91 4.27 14.16
N ILE A 130 -11.12 3.23 14.02
CA ILE A 130 -11.62 1.86 14.05
C ILE A 130 -10.82 1.14 15.10
N THR A 131 -11.48 0.81 16.21
CA THR A 131 -10.98 -0.08 17.25
C THR A 131 -10.70 -1.47 16.67
N ASP A 132 -10.35 -2.45 17.43
CA ASP A 132 -9.80 -3.75 17.03
C ASP A 132 -10.53 -4.52 15.92
N SER A 133 -11.76 -4.13 15.56
CA SER A 133 -12.47 -4.63 14.38
C SER A 133 -13.13 -3.49 13.62
N LEU A 134 -12.80 -3.37 12.33
CA LEU A 134 -13.61 -2.61 11.37
C LEU A 134 -15.05 -3.16 11.37
N PRO A 135 -16.09 -2.31 11.48
CA PRO A 135 -17.45 -2.78 11.27
C PRO A 135 -17.53 -3.55 9.94
N GLY A 136 -18.11 -4.75 9.99
CA GLY A 136 -18.15 -5.64 8.82
C GLY A 136 -18.75 -4.97 7.57
N ASP A 137 -19.74 -4.09 7.78
CA ASP A 137 -20.41 -3.33 6.72
C ASP A 137 -19.47 -2.33 6.06
N LEU A 138 -18.61 -1.64 6.84
CA LEU A 138 -17.65 -0.70 6.32
C LEU A 138 -16.57 -1.38 5.47
N ILE A 139 -16.11 -2.56 5.93
CA ILE A 139 -15.18 -3.38 5.14
C ILE A 139 -15.84 -3.86 3.85
N GLY A 140 -17.09 -4.33 3.94
CA GLY A 140 -17.88 -4.70 2.77
C GLY A 140 -17.97 -3.55 1.77
N ALA A 141 -18.32 -2.36 2.24
CA ALA A 141 -18.42 -1.16 1.42
C ALA A 141 -17.07 -0.79 0.76
N ILE A 142 -15.95 -0.89 1.47
CA ILE A 142 -14.62 -0.67 0.89
C ILE A 142 -14.33 -1.69 -0.23
N CYS A 143 -14.58 -2.96 0.00
CA CYS A 143 -14.31 -4.01 -0.98
C CYS A 143 -15.19 -3.92 -2.23
N THR A 144 -16.38 -3.31 -2.11
CA THR A 144 -17.32 -3.14 -3.23
C THR A 144 -17.06 -1.87 -4.05
N GLN A 145 -16.17 -0.96 -3.64
CA GLN A 145 -15.84 0.28 -4.36
C GLN A 145 -15.35 0.02 -5.79
N ARG A 146 -14.74 -1.12 -6.06
CA ARG A 146 -14.34 -1.51 -7.42
C ARG A 146 -15.53 -1.53 -8.41
N HIS A 147 -16.71 -1.89 -7.96
CA HIS A 147 -17.92 -1.95 -8.83
C HIS A 147 -18.44 -0.56 -9.24
N VAL A 148 -18.00 0.48 -8.56
CA VAL A 148 -18.32 1.88 -8.88
C VAL A 148 -17.11 2.66 -9.40
N SER A 149 -16.09 1.94 -9.89
CA SER A 149 -14.87 2.48 -10.49
C SER A 149 -14.09 3.42 -9.55
N VAL A 150 -14.03 3.10 -8.25
CA VAL A 150 -13.26 3.84 -7.26
C VAL A 150 -12.04 3.01 -6.87
N ASP A 151 -10.85 3.54 -7.16
CA ASP A 151 -9.63 3.04 -6.54
C ASP A 151 -9.59 3.51 -5.08
N VAL A 152 -9.18 2.65 -4.17
CA VAL A 152 -9.08 3.00 -2.75
C VAL A 152 -7.66 2.83 -2.28
N ILE A 153 -7.11 3.86 -1.62
CA ILE A 153 -5.86 3.79 -0.88
C ILE A 153 -6.18 3.88 0.61
N ILE A 154 -5.67 2.93 1.39
CA ILE A 154 -5.86 2.90 2.84
C ILE A 154 -4.50 3.02 3.52
N HIS A 155 -4.32 4.02 4.37
CA HIS A 155 -3.16 4.16 5.22
C HIS A 155 -3.38 3.48 6.57
N VAL A 156 -2.39 2.66 6.98
CA VAL A 156 -2.28 2.08 8.32
C VAL A 156 -0.89 2.33 8.90
N GLN A 157 -0.76 2.29 10.23
CA GLN A 157 0.52 2.56 10.89
C GLN A 157 1.37 1.31 11.09
N THR A 158 0.73 0.13 11.21
CA THR A 158 1.39 -1.13 11.52
C THR A 158 1.12 -2.19 10.46
N VAL A 159 2.04 -3.12 10.30
CA VAL A 159 1.88 -4.28 9.41
C VAL A 159 0.70 -5.14 9.83
N GLY A 160 0.49 -5.31 11.14
CA GLY A 160 -0.61 -6.12 11.65
C GLY A 160 -2.00 -5.67 11.21
N LYS A 161 -2.18 -4.37 10.94
CA LYS A 161 -3.44 -3.81 10.43
C LYS A 161 -3.68 -4.05 8.94
N LEU A 162 -2.64 -4.43 8.17
CA LEU A 162 -2.79 -4.87 6.76
C LEU A 162 -3.58 -6.17 6.64
N PHE A 163 -3.45 -7.05 7.63
CA PHE A 163 -3.89 -8.45 7.51
C PHE A 163 -5.31 -8.71 8.02
N HIS A 164 -6.19 -7.72 7.88
CA HIS A 164 -7.62 -8.00 8.04
C HIS A 164 -8.08 -8.91 6.89
N PRO A 165 -8.65 -10.11 7.14
CA PRO A 165 -8.85 -11.15 6.11
C PRO A 165 -9.58 -10.65 4.85
N LYS A 166 -10.67 -9.90 5.01
CA LYS A 166 -11.44 -9.37 3.87
C LYS A 166 -10.67 -8.29 3.10
N LEU A 167 -9.97 -7.38 3.77
CA LEU A 167 -9.15 -6.35 3.10
C LEU A 167 -7.96 -6.99 2.41
N TRP A 168 -7.26 -7.91 3.09
CA TRP A 168 -6.14 -8.65 2.53
C TRP A 168 -6.53 -9.45 1.28
N GLY A 169 -7.66 -10.16 1.32
CA GLY A 169 -8.16 -10.95 0.19
C GLY A 169 -8.55 -10.10 -1.03
N ASN A 170 -8.98 -8.85 -0.83
CA ASN A 170 -9.38 -7.94 -1.91
C ASN A 170 -8.29 -6.92 -2.29
N CYS A 171 -7.16 -6.89 -1.60
CA CYS A 171 -6.07 -5.97 -1.87
C CYS A 171 -5.29 -6.39 -3.12
N ASN A 172 -5.11 -5.47 -4.06
CA ASN A 172 -4.33 -5.69 -5.29
C ASN A 172 -2.87 -5.28 -5.13
N GLU A 173 -2.60 -4.21 -4.35
CA GLU A 173 -1.26 -3.66 -4.20
C GLU A 173 -0.99 -3.28 -2.76
N ILE A 174 0.21 -3.57 -2.30
CA ILE A 174 0.71 -3.18 -0.99
C ILE A 174 1.87 -2.22 -1.19
N ARG A 175 1.82 -1.08 -0.50
CA ARG A 175 2.98 -0.22 -0.32
C ARG A 175 3.45 -0.34 1.12
N LEU A 176 4.63 -0.90 1.28
CA LEU A 176 5.25 -1.09 2.58
C LEU A 176 6.35 -0.05 2.79
N HIS A 177 6.24 0.72 3.85
CA HIS A 177 7.27 1.56 4.44
C HIS A 177 7.78 0.92 5.73
N ARG A 178 8.78 1.51 6.37
CA ARG A 178 9.22 1.06 7.68
C ARG A 178 8.09 1.13 8.70
N THR A 179 7.91 0.05 9.45
CA THR A 179 6.92 -0.10 10.53
C THR A 179 7.63 -0.38 11.86
N ASP A 180 6.92 -0.23 12.97
CA ASP A 180 7.45 -0.56 14.30
C ASP A 180 7.20 -2.03 14.68
N ASP A 181 6.26 -2.69 14.01
CA ASP A 181 6.02 -4.13 14.07
C ASP A 181 6.59 -4.82 12.83
N THR A 182 6.83 -6.13 12.92
CA THR A 182 7.45 -6.91 11.84
C THR A 182 6.44 -7.82 11.14
N VAL A 183 6.71 -8.11 9.87
CA VAL A 183 5.94 -9.08 9.06
C VAL A 183 5.97 -10.46 9.73
N GLU A 184 7.13 -10.90 10.22
CA GLU A 184 7.31 -12.20 10.88
C GLU A 184 6.38 -12.37 12.08
N ARG A 185 6.14 -11.32 12.86
CA ARG A 185 5.21 -11.34 14.01
C ARG A 185 3.78 -11.68 13.61
N HIS A 186 3.40 -11.39 12.38
CA HIS A 186 2.05 -11.54 11.85
C HIS A 186 1.91 -12.65 10.82
N LYS A 187 2.95 -13.48 10.61
CA LYS A 187 3.00 -14.51 9.56
C LYS A 187 1.78 -15.44 9.53
N ASN A 188 1.22 -15.78 10.68
CA ASN A 188 0.05 -16.66 10.78
C ASN A 188 -1.25 -16.02 10.24
N LYS A 189 -1.27 -14.70 10.01
CA LYS A 189 -2.40 -13.96 9.42
C LYS A 189 -2.26 -13.74 7.93
N ILE A 190 -1.11 -14.11 7.34
CA ILE A 190 -0.76 -13.82 5.96
C ILE A 190 -1.03 -15.05 5.12
N SER A 191 -2.04 -14.99 4.27
CA SER A 191 -2.32 -16.00 3.25
C SER A 191 -1.66 -15.57 1.94
N GLY A 192 -0.62 -16.30 1.50
CA GLY A 192 0.14 -15.97 0.31
C GLY A 192 1.06 -14.73 0.47
N ASN A 193 2.01 -14.60 -0.40
CA ASN A 193 2.95 -13.46 -0.46
C ASN A 193 3.77 -13.18 0.82
N LEU A 194 3.87 -14.13 1.75
CA LEU A 194 4.65 -13.95 2.98
C LEU A 194 6.13 -13.68 2.67
N GLU A 195 6.70 -14.46 1.76
CA GLU A 195 8.10 -14.33 1.37
C GLU A 195 8.39 -12.95 0.75
N HIS A 196 7.51 -12.49 -0.14
CA HIS A 196 7.62 -11.15 -0.75
C HIS A 196 7.69 -10.07 0.33
N LEU A 197 6.79 -10.12 1.31
CA LEU A 197 6.73 -9.13 2.39
C LEU A 197 7.97 -9.19 3.29
N LEU A 198 8.49 -10.37 3.58
CA LEU A 198 9.71 -10.54 4.37
C LEU A 198 10.93 -9.97 3.64
N ILE A 199 11.05 -10.20 2.33
CA ILE A 199 12.12 -9.62 1.51
C ILE A 199 11.97 -8.10 1.42
N MET A 200 10.75 -7.58 1.22
CA MET A 200 10.49 -6.14 1.24
C MET A 200 10.88 -5.50 2.57
N GLU A 201 10.59 -6.15 3.69
CA GLU A 201 10.99 -5.66 5.02
C GLU A 201 12.52 -5.57 5.14
N ARG A 202 13.27 -6.55 4.62
CA ARG A 202 14.76 -6.49 4.57
C ARG A 202 15.26 -5.36 3.68
N LEU A 203 14.67 -5.17 2.50
CA LEU A 203 14.98 -4.04 1.61
C LEU A 203 14.78 -2.70 2.30
N ILE A 204 13.66 -2.53 2.99
CA ILE A 204 13.32 -1.29 3.71
C ILE A 204 14.33 -1.05 4.83
N GLU A 205 14.69 -2.06 5.59
CA GLU A 205 15.67 -1.92 6.68
C GLU A 205 17.07 -1.62 6.15
N LEU A 206 17.50 -2.26 5.04
CA LEU A 206 18.73 -1.98 4.34
C LEU A 206 18.83 -0.49 3.92
N LYS A 207 17.80 -0.01 3.23
CA LYS A 207 17.71 1.38 2.76
C LYS A 207 17.64 2.39 3.91
N PHE A 208 16.93 2.04 4.98
CA PHE A 208 16.87 2.88 6.17
C PHE A 208 18.24 3.03 6.83
N LYS A 209 19.02 1.95 6.95
CA LYS A 209 20.41 1.98 7.46
C LYS A 209 21.33 2.81 6.57
N ALA A 210 21.05 2.86 5.27
CA ALA A 210 21.76 3.72 4.31
C ALA A 210 21.31 5.20 4.35
N GLY A 211 20.40 5.58 5.25
CA GLY A 211 19.92 6.96 5.40
C GLY A 211 18.66 7.29 4.58
N GLU A 212 18.11 6.36 3.79
CA GLU A 212 16.91 6.56 3.00
C GLU A 212 15.65 6.38 3.85
N THR A 213 15.38 7.31 4.76
CA THR A 213 14.29 7.20 5.77
C THR A 213 12.88 7.17 5.18
N ARG A 214 12.69 7.62 3.93
CA ARG A 214 11.40 7.66 3.21
C ARG A 214 11.24 6.55 2.17
N PHE A 215 12.16 5.59 2.16
CA PHE A 215 12.11 4.48 1.22
C PHE A 215 10.87 3.61 1.45
N CYS A 216 10.31 3.09 0.35
CA CYS A 216 9.20 2.13 0.37
C CYS A 216 9.31 1.15 -0.81
N CYS A 217 8.69 -0.01 -0.63
CA CYS A 217 8.50 -1.01 -1.67
C CYS A 217 7.02 -1.19 -1.99
N TYR A 218 6.73 -1.59 -3.22
CA TYR A 218 5.41 -1.94 -3.71
C TYR A 218 5.36 -3.41 -4.06
N LEU A 219 4.34 -4.11 -3.63
CA LEU A 219 4.01 -5.47 -4.06
C LEU A 219 2.70 -5.45 -4.83
N ASN A 220 2.74 -5.86 -6.08
CA ASN A 220 1.53 -6.22 -6.81
C ASN A 220 1.18 -7.67 -6.44
N LYS A 221 0.07 -7.87 -5.73
CA LYS A 221 -0.32 -9.19 -5.25
C LYS A 221 -0.78 -10.14 -6.35
N ASP A 222 -1.30 -9.60 -7.46
CA ASP A 222 -1.82 -10.39 -8.57
C ASP A 222 -0.67 -11.01 -9.38
N THR A 223 0.46 -10.29 -9.50
CA THR A 223 1.63 -10.73 -10.28
C THR A 223 2.82 -11.19 -9.42
N GLY A 224 2.80 -10.97 -8.12
CA GLY A 224 3.93 -11.23 -7.22
C GLY A 224 5.11 -10.27 -7.43
N LYS A 225 4.98 -9.22 -8.26
CA LYS A 225 6.11 -8.33 -8.57
C LYS A 225 6.35 -7.29 -7.49
N ILE A 226 7.62 -7.18 -7.08
CA ILE A 226 8.11 -6.17 -6.14
C ILE A 226 8.69 -5.00 -6.95
N ARG A 227 8.35 -3.78 -6.59
CA ARG A 227 8.86 -2.55 -7.20
C ARG A 227 9.28 -1.54 -6.13
N GLY A 228 10.24 -0.70 -6.47
CA GLY A 228 10.76 0.35 -5.59
C GLY A 228 11.98 1.03 -6.20
N ARG A 229 12.54 2.01 -5.50
CA ARG A 229 13.78 2.69 -5.90
C ARG A 229 14.99 1.96 -5.30
N PHE A 230 15.23 0.72 -5.72
CA PHE A 230 16.36 -0.10 -5.29
C PHE A 230 17.11 -0.67 -6.49
N THR A 231 18.37 -1.02 -6.29
CA THR A 231 19.21 -1.69 -7.28
C THR A 231 19.08 -3.20 -7.17
N LEU A 232 19.54 -3.94 -8.18
CA LEU A 232 19.65 -5.40 -8.11
C LEU A 232 20.56 -5.86 -6.97
N ASN A 233 21.58 -5.08 -6.64
CA ASN A 233 22.46 -5.39 -5.52
C ASN A 233 21.76 -5.23 -4.17
N ASP A 234 20.92 -4.20 -3.99
CA ASP A 234 20.08 -4.04 -2.80
C ASP A 234 19.16 -5.24 -2.61
N PHE A 235 18.53 -5.69 -3.72
CA PHE A 235 17.64 -6.85 -3.70
C PHE A 235 18.38 -8.12 -3.34
N LYS A 236 19.56 -8.35 -3.95
CA LYS A 236 20.44 -9.49 -3.63
C LYS A 236 20.78 -9.52 -2.15
N GLN A 237 21.25 -8.42 -1.58
CA GLN A 237 21.59 -8.33 -0.17
C GLN A 237 20.40 -8.59 0.75
N ALA A 238 19.21 -8.07 0.40
CA ALA A 238 17.99 -8.32 1.16
C ALA A 238 17.57 -9.80 1.15
N VAL A 239 17.76 -10.49 0.01
CA VAL A 239 17.50 -11.93 -0.11
C VAL A 239 18.52 -12.74 0.67
N GLU A 240 19.81 -12.39 0.63
CA GLU A 240 20.85 -13.04 1.43
C GLU A 240 20.57 -12.92 2.94
N ASP A 241 20.18 -11.73 3.41
CA ASP A 241 19.76 -11.49 4.80
C ASP A 241 18.50 -12.30 5.17
N TYR A 242 17.54 -12.38 4.24
CA TYR A 242 16.35 -13.19 4.42
C TYR A 242 16.66 -14.68 4.56
N LEU A 243 17.50 -15.23 3.69
CA LEU A 243 17.91 -16.64 3.72
C LEU A 243 18.69 -16.96 4.98
N SER A 244 19.63 -16.10 5.37
CA SER A 244 20.42 -16.25 6.60
C SER A 244 19.52 -16.28 7.85
N SER A 245 18.56 -15.37 7.91
CA SER A 245 17.57 -15.31 9.01
C SER A 245 16.62 -16.50 9.03
N ASN A 246 16.46 -17.21 7.92
CA ASN A 246 15.57 -18.36 7.75
C ASN A 246 16.34 -19.64 7.41
N TYR A 247 17.59 -19.78 7.95
CA TYR A 247 18.48 -20.88 7.61
C TYR A 247 17.80 -22.25 7.72
N HIS A 248 17.25 -22.60 8.87
CA HIS A 248 16.63 -23.90 9.09
C HIS A 248 15.37 -24.15 8.28
N ARG A 249 14.61 -23.09 7.98
CA ARG A 249 13.33 -23.20 7.27
C ARG A 249 13.51 -23.25 5.75
N ILE A 250 14.49 -22.55 5.21
CA ILE A 250 14.63 -22.35 3.76
C ILE A 250 15.99 -22.81 3.26
N LEU A 251 17.09 -22.28 3.81
CA LEU A 251 18.41 -22.53 3.27
C LEU A 251 18.87 -23.97 3.49
N LYS A 252 18.67 -24.53 4.68
CA LYS A 252 19.03 -25.93 4.98
C LYS A 252 18.28 -26.92 4.10
N PRO A 253 16.95 -26.88 3.97
CA PRO A 253 16.21 -27.74 3.02
C PRO A 253 16.67 -27.59 1.57
N LEU A 254 17.06 -26.37 1.16
CA LEU A 254 17.58 -26.11 -0.17
C LEU A 254 18.93 -26.81 -0.36
N LEU A 255 19.86 -26.72 0.61
CA LEU A 255 21.16 -27.39 0.60
C LEU A 255 21.05 -28.92 0.66
N ASP A 256 20.04 -29.45 1.33
CA ASP A 256 19.79 -30.89 1.46
C ASP A 256 19.07 -31.48 0.22
N LYS A 257 18.67 -30.64 -0.73
CA LYS A 257 17.97 -31.06 -1.95
C LYS A 257 18.89 -31.95 -2.80
N ARG A 258 18.32 -33.06 -3.28
CA ARG A 258 19.02 -34.05 -4.10
C ARG A 258 18.39 -34.24 -5.46
N HIS A 259 19.20 -34.60 -6.41
CA HIS A 259 18.73 -35.02 -7.75
C HIS A 259 17.88 -36.26 -7.64
N ILE A 260 16.70 -36.25 -8.26
CA ILE A 260 15.73 -37.35 -8.18
C ILE A 260 16.31 -38.65 -8.79
N TYR A 261 17.14 -38.53 -9.81
CA TYR A 261 17.66 -39.70 -10.55
C TYR A 261 19.03 -40.18 -10.03
N THR A 262 19.90 -39.28 -9.56
CA THR A 262 21.26 -39.65 -9.15
C THR A 262 21.41 -39.77 -7.65
N GLY A 263 20.50 -39.18 -6.86
CA GLY A 263 20.62 -39.10 -5.39
C GLY A 263 21.71 -38.14 -4.89
N GLU A 264 22.48 -37.54 -5.80
CA GLU A 264 23.51 -36.57 -5.44
C GLU A 264 22.93 -35.22 -4.99
N ARG A 265 23.69 -34.46 -4.19
CA ARG A 265 23.28 -33.09 -3.82
C ARG A 265 23.15 -32.21 -5.04
N MET A 266 22.08 -31.41 -5.13
CA MET A 266 21.88 -30.48 -6.24
C MET A 266 22.92 -29.36 -6.26
N TYR A 267 23.39 -28.92 -5.09
CA TYR A 267 24.34 -27.81 -4.94
C TYR A 267 25.62 -28.30 -4.26
N ARG A 268 26.75 -27.87 -4.78
CA ARG A 268 28.09 -28.20 -4.24
C ARG A 268 28.40 -27.48 -2.93
N ASN A 269 27.86 -26.26 -2.80
CA ASN A 269 28.07 -25.40 -1.63
C ASN A 269 26.91 -24.42 -1.45
N GLN A 270 26.92 -23.72 -0.32
CA GLN A 270 25.89 -22.76 0.03
C GLN A 270 25.78 -21.60 -0.97
N LYS A 271 26.90 -21.12 -1.51
CA LYS A 271 26.91 -19.99 -2.45
C LYS A 271 26.13 -20.35 -3.72
N GLU A 272 26.37 -21.52 -4.29
CA GLU A 272 25.66 -22.01 -5.47
C GLU A 272 24.14 -22.10 -5.23
N ALA A 273 23.72 -22.63 -4.09
CA ALA A 273 22.32 -22.71 -3.70
C ALA A 273 21.67 -21.32 -3.55
N VAL A 274 22.39 -20.37 -2.95
CA VAL A 274 21.92 -18.98 -2.79
C VAL A 274 21.84 -18.27 -4.14
N ASP A 275 22.84 -18.43 -5.01
CA ASP A 275 22.86 -17.80 -6.34
C ASP A 275 21.72 -18.32 -7.24
N ASP A 276 21.42 -19.62 -7.19
CA ASP A 276 20.30 -20.22 -7.93
C ASP A 276 18.94 -19.73 -7.39
N TYR A 277 18.78 -19.76 -6.09
CA TYR A 277 17.55 -19.26 -5.46
C TYR A 277 17.35 -17.76 -5.70
N LEU A 278 18.40 -16.97 -5.65
CA LEU A 278 18.37 -15.54 -5.99
C LEU A 278 17.95 -15.33 -7.45
N SER A 279 18.51 -16.11 -8.39
CA SER A 279 18.16 -16.04 -9.80
C SER A 279 16.67 -16.35 -10.04
N TYR A 280 16.15 -17.35 -9.33
CA TYR A 280 14.72 -17.67 -9.33
C TYR A 280 13.89 -16.48 -8.82
N LEU A 281 14.22 -15.91 -7.65
CA LEU A 281 13.47 -14.79 -7.09
C LEU A 281 13.54 -13.53 -7.95
N MET A 282 14.69 -13.25 -8.57
CA MET A 282 14.81 -12.11 -9.49
C MET A 282 13.89 -12.26 -10.70
N LYS A 283 13.76 -13.45 -11.25
CA LYS A 283 12.85 -13.72 -12.37
C LYS A 283 11.37 -13.60 -11.94
N GLU A 284 11.05 -14.13 -10.78
CA GLU A 284 9.66 -14.19 -10.31
C GLU A 284 9.18 -12.88 -9.68
N TYR A 285 10.05 -12.14 -8.96
CA TYR A 285 9.67 -11.00 -8.12
C TYR A 285 10.01 -9.63 -8.71
N LEU A 286 10.90 -9.55 -9.67
CA LEU A 286 11.26 -8.32 -10.38
C LEU A 286 10.81 -8.35 -11.86
#